data_a76fbee2a44b5edcab6a70a8c1b758ff
#
_entry.id   a76fbee2a44b5edcab6a70a8c1b758ff
#
_cell.length_a   1.000
_cell.length_b   1.000
_cell.length_c   1.000
_cell.angle_alpha   90.00
_cell.angle_beta   90.00
_cell.angle_gamma   90.00
#
_symmetry.space_group_name_H-M   'P 1'
#
loop_
_entity.id
_entity.type
_entity.pdbx_description
1 polymer ?
#
loop_
_entity_poly.entity_id
_entity_poly.type
_entity_poly.pdbx_seq_one_letter_code
_entity_poly.pdbx_strand_id
1 'polypeptide(L)'
;MRPEIEQVVQLIQQGDSQSLEQALALLQNTVFSFSMKVCGQRQDAEDTMQEVLLRSVPNLPKFDSPKALMVWLYKVAKTRCLMSRRKSKFAPKEALSLEELMPDRQELEKLSGNAEPTPEASLMRREDAKRLREAVQQLPPEYRLILVLRDMEELSDEDVAEITGLRPGTIRVRLHRARLFVRKQLVKQERHGNGARANKHAVIAEAHPRQRNCKQMFAELSDYLDDELDDSLCAELEKHMEGCEPCKAFLASLENTIRTCRRAPNEPPDARTAANLRREVLSKYQELMANIHR
;
A
#
# COMPACT_ATOMS: atom_id res chain seq x y z
N MET A 1 3.89 -12.28 4.87
CA MET A 1 2.47 -12.73 5.01
C MET A 1 1.95 -12.28 6.38
N ARG A 2 0.74 -11.76 6.48
CA ARG A 2 0.18 -11.25 7.75
C ARG A 2 -0.08 -12.40 8.72
N PRO A 3 0.41 -12.33 9.96
CA PRO A 3 0.23 -13.39 10.96
C PRO A 3 -1.24 -13.66 11.30
N GLU A 4 -2.11 -12.64 11.13
CA GLU A 4 -3.54 -12.77 11.35
C GLU A 4 -4.20 -13.77 10.41
N ILE A 5 -3.73 -13.91 9.16
CA ILE A 5 -4.28 -14.87 8.19
C ILE A 5 -3.89 -16.31 8.56
N GLU A 6 -2.68 -16.51 9.06
CA GLU A 6 -2.25 -17.83 9.57
C GLU A 6 -3.13 -18.25 10.77
N GLN A 7 -3.36 -17.32 11.70
CA GLN A 7 -4.23 -17.54 12.83
C GLN A 7 -5.66 -17.85 12.41
N VAL A 8 -6.19 -17.18 11.39
CA VAL A 8 -7.53 -17.45 10.85
C VAL A 8 -7.66 -18.90 10.38
N VAL A 9 -6.70 -19.42 9.61
CA VAL A 9 -6.75 -20.81 9.12
C VAL A 9 -6.72 -21.80 10.29
N GLN A 10 -5.86 -21.56 11.28
CA GLN A 10 -5.81 -22.40 12.49
C GLN A 10 -7.15 -22.41 13.26
N LEU A 11 -7.76 -21.24 13.43
CA LEU A 11 -9.05 -21.10 14.10
C LEU A 11 -10.20 -21.81 13.35
N ILE A 12 -10.20 -21.72 12.02
CA ILE A 12 -11.19 -22.43 11.20
C ILE A 12 -11.03 -23.95 11.33
N GLN A 13 -9.81 -24.46 11.40
CA GLN A 13 -9.52 -25.89 11.54
C GLN A 13 -9.95 -26.44 12.90
N GLN A 14 -10.03 -25.64 13.96
CA GLN A 14 -10.55 -26.05 15.27
C GLN A 14 -12.04 -26.41 15.21
N GLY A 15 -12.81 -25.78 14.34
CA GLY A 15 -14.19 -26.16 14.02
C GLY A 15 -15.24 -25.80 15.07
N ASP A 16 -14.85 -25.22 16.21
CA ASP A 16 -15.82 -24.79 17.23
C ASP A 16 -16.35 -23.37 16.96
N SER A 17 -17.51 -23.05 17.52
CA SER A 17 -18.20 -21.78 17.27
C SER A 17 -17.42 -20.55 17.75
N GLN A 18 -16.65 -20.68 18.85
CA GLN A 18 -15.88 -19.57 19.41
C GLN A 18 -14.67 -19.25 18.54
N SER A 19 -13.96 -20.26 18.08
CA SER A 19 -12.83 -20.13 17.16
C SER A 19 -13.27 -19.55 15.82
N LEU A 20 -14.42 -19.94 15.31
CA LEU A 20 -14.98 -19.37 14.09
C LEU A 20 -15.33 -17.89 14.25
N GLU A 21 -15.90 -17.49 15.39
CA GLU A 21 -16.19 -16.08 15.67
C GLU A 21 -14.94 -15.23 15.73
N GLN A 22 -13.86 -15.74 16.34
CA GLN A 22 -12.56 -15.09 16.37
C GLN A 22 -11.94 -14.98 14.97
N ALA A 23 -12.00 -16.04 14.18
CA ALA A 23 -11.55 -16.04 12.79
C ALA A 23 -12.27 -14.96 11.96
N LEU A 24 -13.59 -14.89 12.09
CA LEU A 24 -14.39 -13.87 11.39
C LEU A 24 -14.05 -12.45 11.83
N ALA A 25 -13.74 -12.22 13.11
CA ALA A 25 -13.32 -10.91 13.60
C ALA A 25 -12.00 -10.47 12.98
N LEU A 26 -11.02 -11.38 12.86
CA LEU A 26 -9.75 -11.12 12.19
C LEU A 26 -9.94 -10.83 10.69
N LEU A 27 -10.74 -11.64 10.01
CA LEU A 27 -11.07 -11.44 8.60
C LEU A 27 -11.76 -10.10 8.35
N GLN A 28 -12.70 -9.69 9.20
CA GLN A 28 -13.37 -8.40 9.12
C GLN A 28 -12.37 -7.25 9.15
N ASN A 29 -11.47 -7.25 10.12
CA ASN A 29 -10.45 -6.22 10.27
C ASN A 29 -9.52 -6.16 9.05
N THR A 30 -9.07 -7.32 8.58
CA THR A 30 -8.18 -7.42 7.41
C THR A 30 -8.85 -6.90 6.15
N VAL A 31 -10.06 -7.39 5.83
CA VAL A 31 -10.79 -7.00 4.61
C VAL A 31 -11.20 -5.54 4.66
N PHE A 32 -11.68 -5.05 5.79
CA PHE A 32 -12.08 -3.66 5.94
C PHE A 32 -10.88 -2.71 5.78
N SER A 33 -9.77 -2.98 6.48
CA SER A 33 -8.56 -2.16 6.39
C SER A 33 -8.02 -2.09 4.95
N PHE A 34 -7.93 -3.22 4.28
CA PHE A 34 -7.56 -3.26 2.86
C PHE A 34 -8.53 -2.45 2.00
N SER A 35 -9.83 -2.65 2.19
CA SER A 35 -10.87 -1.96 1.42
C SER A 35 -10.84 -0.44 1.64
N MET A 36 -10.58 0.02 2.87
CA MET A 36 -10.40 1.45 3.18
C MET A 36 -9.23 2.05 2.41
N LYS A 37 -8.10 1.34 2.34
CA LYS A 37 -6.90 1.78 1.61
C LYS A 37 -7.16 1.85 0.10
N VAL A 38 -7.92 0.90 -0.47
CA VAL A 38 -8.18 0.81 -1.92
C VAL A 38 -9.39 1.64 -2.34
N CYS A 39 -10.55 1.50 -1.69
CA CYS A 39 -11.79 2.21 -2.05
C CYS A 39 -11.76 3.67 -1.62
N GLY A 40 -11.18 3.99 -0.45
CA GLY A 40 -11.04 5.34 0.09
C GLY A 40 -12.28 5.91 0.75
N GLN A 41 -13.43 5.26 0.63
CA GLN A 41 -14.69 5.65 1.25
C GLN A 41 -15.15 4.56 2.23
N ARG A 42 -15.58 4.98 3.42
CA ARG A 42 -15.95 4.07 4.50
C ARG A 42 -17.11 3.16 4.09
N GLN A 43 -18.13 3.71 3.46
CA GLN A 43 -19.30 2.95 3.01
C GLN A 43 -18.92 1.87 1.99
N ASP A 44 -18.12 2.20 0.98
CA ASP A 44 -17.64 1.23 0.00
C ASP A 44 -16.80 0.12 0.65
N ALA A 45 -16.03 0.46 1.70
CA ALA A 45 -15.24 -0.51 2.44
C ALA A 45 -16.11 -1.45 3.30
N GLU A 46 -17.15 -0.93 3.95
CA GLU A 46 -18.12 -1.71 4.72
C GLU A 46 -18.91 -2.65 3.80
N ASP A 47 -19.39 -2.15 2.65
CA ASP A 47 -20.10 -2.97 1.65
C ASP A 47 -19.19 -4.08 1.08
N THR A 48 -17.90 -3.73 0.83
CA THR A 48 -16.91 -4.70 0.36
C THR A 48 -16.65 -5.76 1.41
N MET A 49 -16.45 -5.37 2.67
CA MET A 49 -16.25 -6.29 3.79
C MET A 49 -17.44 -7.25 3.92
N GLN A 50 -18.66 -6.73 3.89
CA GLN A 50 -19.87 -7.55 3.98
C GLN A 50 -19.93 -8.58 2.85
N GLU A 51 -19.74 -8.16 1.60
CA GLU A 51 -19.82 -9.06 0.46
C GLU A 51 -18.71 -10.13 0.49
N VAL A 52 -17.47 -9.74 0.82
CA VAL A 52 -16.35 -10.70 0.92
C VAL A 52 -16.61 -11.75 1.98
N LEU A 53 -17.05 -11.35 3.17
CA LEU A 53 -17.30 -12.29 4.25
C LEU A 53 -18.47 -13.22 3.95
N LEU A 54 -19.57 -12.72 3.41
CA LEU A 54 -20.70 -13.56 3.01
C LEU A 54 -20.32 -14.57 1.92
N ARG A 55 -19.46 -14.18 0.97
CA ARG A 55 -18.94 -15.08 -0.05
C ARG A 55 -17.89 -16.06 0.48
N SER A 56 -17.22 -15.73 1.58
CA SER A 56 -16.24 -16.64 2.19
C SER A 56 -16.87 -17.86 2.83
N VAL A 57 -18.10 -17.74 3.38
CA VAL A 57 -18.80 -18.80 4.13
C VAL A 57 -18.72 -20.18 3.49
N PRO A 58 -19.12 -20.39 2.21
CA PRO A 58 -19.10 -21.71 1.59
C PRO A 58 -17.68 -22.18 1.22
N ASN A 59 -16.69 -21.31 1.32
CA ASN A 59 -15.31 -21.58 0.94
C ASN A 59 -14.37 -21.73 2.13
N LEU A 60 -14.75 -21.24 3.33
CA LEU A 60 -13.90 -21.33 4.52
C LEU A 60 -13.37 -22.75 4.80
N PRO A 61 -14.21 -23.82 4.73
CA PRO A 61 -13.72 -25.18 4.97
C PRO A 61 -12.77 -25.72 3.88
N LYS A 62 -12.68 -25.04 2.74
CA LYS A 62 -11.88 -25.48 1.58
C LYS A 62 -10.48 -24.88 1.55
N PHE A 63 -10.23 -23.87 2.38
CA PHE A 63 -8.90 -23.26 2.46
C PHE A 63 -7.99 -24.08 3.36
N ASP A 64 -7.02 -24.73 2.73
CA ASP A 64 -5.99 -25.54 3.37
C ASP A 64 -4.70 -24.74 3.67
N SER A 65 -4.56 -23.57 3.09
CA SER A 65 -3.39 -22.72 3.27
C SER A 65 -3.73 -21.24 3.51
N PRO A 66 -2.95 -20.56 4.37
CA PRO A 66 -3.08 -19.12 4.60
C PRO A 66 -2.93 -18.31 3.32
N LYS A 67 -2.03 -18.73 2.42
CA LYS A 67 -1.80 -18.08 1.12
C LYS A 67 -3.05 -18.14 0.24
N ALA A 68 -3.68 -19.30 0.12
CA ALA A 68 -4.88 -19.47 -0.71
C ALA A 68 -6.03 -18.59 -0.19
N LEU A 69 -6.25 -18.56 1.12
CA LEU A 69 -7.24 -17.69 1.76
C LEU A 69 -6.95 -16.21 1.48
N MET A 70 -5.73 -15.76 1.70
CA MET A 70 -5.30 -14.37 1.49
C MET A 70 -5.51 -13.93 0.04
N VAL A 71 -5.04 -14.72 -0.92
CA VAL A 71 -5.18 -14.42 -2.35
C VAL A 71 -6.64 -14.32 -2.73
N TRP A 72 -7.47 -15.25 -2.25
CA TRP A 72 -8.91 -15.25 -2.53
C TRP A 72 -9.59 -14.01 -1.96
N LEU A 73 -9.31 -13.66 -0.70
CA LEU A 73 -9.88 -12.46 -0.04
C LEU A 73 -9.57 -11.19 -0.82
N TYR A 74 -8.30 -11.00 -1.19
CA TYR A 74 -7.89 -9.79 -1.92
C TYR A 74 -8.40 -9.77 -3.37
N LYS A 75 -8.54 -10.91 -4.05
CA LYS A 75 -9.18 -11.01 -5.37
C LYS A 75 -10.63 -10.53 -5.32
N VAL A 76 -11.41 -10.98 -4.34
CA VAL A 76 -12.82 -10.59 -4.19
C VAL A 76 -12.93 -9.12 -3.80
N ALA A 77 -12.18 -8.67 -2.79
CA ALA A 77 -12.18 -7.28 -2.33
C ALA A 77 -11.75 -6.30 -3.43
N LYS A 78 -10.67 -6.60 -4.17
CA LYS A 78 -10.22 -5.83 -5.33
C LYS A 78 -11.33 -5.65 -6.35
N THR A 79 -11.98 -6.76 -6.70
CA THR A 79 -13.01 -6.75 -7.74
C THR A 79 -14.16 -5.83 -7.35
N ARG A 80 -14.60 -5.89 -6.11
CA ARG A 80 -15.66 -5.04 -5.58
C ARG A 80 -15.27 -3.56 -5.57
N CYS A 81 -14.11 -3.22 -5.00
CA CYS A 81 -13.60 -1.85 -4.95
C CYS A 81 -13.44 -1.21 -6.33
N LEU A 82 -12.95 -1.97 -7.33
CA LEU A 82 -12.80 -1.45 -8.69
C LEU A 82 -14.13 -1.32 -9.41
N MET A 83 -15.11 -2.20 -9.16
CA MET A 83 -16.44 -2.11 -9.77
C MET A 83 -17.26 -0.93 -9.23
N SER A 84 -17.18 -0.67 -7.93
CA SER A 84 -17.82 0.53 -7.32
C SER A 84 -17.38 1.81 -8.02
N ARG A 85 -16.09 1.91 -8.37
CA ARG A 85 -15.53 3.08 -9.07
C ARG A 85 -15.80 3.13 -10.58
N ARG A 86 -16.01 1.99 -11.26
CA ARG A 86 -16.39 1.98 -12.69
C ARG A 86 -17.70 2.71 -12.97
N LYS A 87 -18.57 2.87 -11.97
CA LYS A 87 -19.79 3.68 -12.06
C LYS A 87 -19.50 5.19 -12.14
N SER A 88 -18.31 5.64 -11.74
CA SER A 88 -17.85 7.01 -11.94
C SER A 88 -17.22 7.15 -13.32
N LYS A 89 -17.97 7.68 -14.29
CA LYS A 89 -17.48 7.98 -15.65
C LYS A 89 -16.34 9.02 -15.70
N PHE A 90 -15.96 9.57 -14.58
CA PHE A 90 -14.99 10.68 -14.43
C PHE A 90 -13.68 10.28 -13.76
N ALA A 91 -13.41 8.99 -13.57
CA ALA A 91 -12.09 8.58 -13.09
C ALA A 91 -11.05 8.84 -14.20
N PRO A 92 -10.07 9.73 -13.99
CA PRO A 92 -9.04 9.97 -14.99
C PRO A 92 -8.30 8.67 -15.29
N LYS A 93 -8.29 8.31 -16.59
CA LYS A 93 -7.51 7.20 -17.13
C LYS A 93 -6.04 7.58 -17.35
N GLU A 94 -5.57 8.63 -16.70
CA GLU A 94 -4.24 9.15 -16.94
C GLU A 94 -3.19 8.22 -16.35
N ALA A 95 -2.41 7.64 -17.26
CA ALA A 95 -1.19 6.93 -16.86
C ALA A 95 -0.24 7.96 -16.22
N LEU A 96 0.23 7.68 -15.00
CA LEU A 96 1.21 8.53 -14.33
C LEU A 96 2.47 8.65 -15.21
N SER A 97 2.80 9.87 -15.63
CA SER A 97 4.01 10.14 -16.40
C SER A 97 5.23 10.05 -15.48
N LEU A 98 6.22 9.23 -15.85
CA LEU A 98 7.46 9.14 -15.10
C LEU A 98 8.19 10.50 -15.10
N GLU A 99 8.15 11.23 -16.20
CA GLU A 99 8.79 12.54 -16.31
C GLU A 99 8.22 13.57 -15.35
N GLU A 100 6.89 13.57 -15.16
CA GLU A 100 6.21 14.47 -14.22
C GLU A 100 6.46 14.09 -12.76
N LEU A 101 6.74 12.82 -12.48
CA LEU A 101 7.01 12.31 -11.14
C LEU A 101 8.47 12.47 -10.72
N MET A 102 9.37 12.66 -11.68
CA MET A 102 10.79 12.86 -11.41
C MET A 102 11.02 14.19 -10.71
N PRO A 103 11.94 14.23 -9.73
CA PRO A 103 12.28 15.48 -9.06
C PRO A 103 12.91 16.47 -10.04
N ASP A 104 12.50 17.71 -9.96
CA ASP A 104 13.18 18.80 -10.63
C ASP A 104 14.47 19.20 -9.86
N ARG A 105 15.28 20.07 -10.48
CA ARG A 105 16.53 20.52 -9.87
C ARG A 105 16.30 21.20 -8.51
N GLN A 106 15.25 21.99 -8.38
CA GLN A 106 14.96 22.70 -7.14
C GLN A 106 14.49 21.75 -6.02
N GLU A 107 13.79 20.66 -6.37
CA GLU A 107 13.44 19.61 -5.42
C GLU A 107 14.68 18.87 -4.90
N LEU A 108 15.62 18.52 -5.79
CA LEU A 108 16.86 17.83 -5.42
C LEU A 108 17.76 18.70 -4.53
N GLU A 109 17.93 19.99 -4.86
CA GLU A 109 18.69 20.94 -4.06
C GLU A 109 18.11 21.11 -2.64
N LYS A 110 16.77 21.10 -2.52
CA LYS A 110 16.09 21.21 -1.21
C LYS A 110 16.18 19.94 -0.37
N LEU A 111 16.25 18.78 -0.99
CA LEU A 111 16.43 17.52 -0.27
C LEU A 111 17.81 17.39 0.36
N SER A 112 18.85 17.87 -0.32
CA SER A 112 20.23 17.84 0.18
C SER A 112 20.49 18.75 1.39
N GLY A 113 19.58 19.68 1.70
CA GLY A 113 19.70 20.65 2.80
C GLY A 113 18.91 20.29 4.08
N ASN A 114 18.13 19.22 4.09
CA ASN A 114 17.30 18.87 5.25
C ASN A 114 18.01 17.85 6.14
N ALA A 115 18.41 18.31 7.31
CA ALA A 115 18.96 17.53 8.39
C ALA A 115 17.94 16.55 9.02
N GLU A 116 18.51 15.61 9.76
CA GLU A 116 17.96 14.46 10.45
C GLU A 116 16.58 14.63 11.15
N PRO A 117 15.81 13.54 11.27
CA PRO A 117 14.51 13.54 11.96
C PRO A 117 14.69 13.75 13.48
N THR A 118 14.07 14.78 14.02
CA THR A 118 14.04 15.05 15.46
C THR A 118 13.00 14.18 16.22
N PRO A 119 13.19 13.93 17.54
CA PRO A 119 12.44 12.93 18.31
C PRO A 119 11.00 13.27 18.71
N GLU A 120 10.38 14.33 18.23
CA GLU A 120 9.00 14.75 18.59
C GLU A 120 7.89 13.84 17.98
N ALA A 121 8.19 12.57 17.87
CA ALA A 121 7.59 11.58 16.96
C ALA A 121 6.19 11.06 17.31
N SER A 122 5.51 11.46 18.37
CA SER A 122 4.23 10.83 18.74
C SER A 122 2.96 11.59 18.33
N LEU A 123 2.98 12.91 18.31
CA LEU A 123 1.89 13.72 17.73
C LEU A 123 1.93 13.72 16.21
N MET A 124 3.13 13.71 15.61
CA MET A 124 3.35 13.61 14.16
C MET A 124 2.71 12.37 13.54
N ARG A 125 2.62 11.24 14.24
CA ARG A 125 2.11 9.97 13.68
C ARG A 125 0.67 10.04 13.17
N ARG A 126 -0.21 10.82 13.80
CA ARG A 126 -1.61 10.95 13.35
C ARG A 126 -1.74 11.84 12.12
N GLU A 127 -1.00 12.95 12.09
CA GLU A 127 -0.96 13.84 10.93
C GLU A 127 -0.29 13.17 9.74
N ASP A 128 0.79 12.45 9.95
CA ASP A 128 1.50 11.71 8.90
C ASP A 128 0.62 10.59 8.32
N ALA A 129 -0.11 9.86 9.16
CA ALA A 129 -1.06 8.86 8.70
C ALA A 129 -2.21 9.47 7.86
N LYS A 130 -2.70 10.66 8.25
CA LYS A 130 -3.70 11.39 7.47
C LYS A 130 -3.13 11.85 6.13
N ARG A 131 -1.95 12.47 6.13
CA ARG A 131 -1.25 12.93 4.92
C ARG A 131 -0.97 11.78 3.96
N LEU A 132 -0.48 10.65 4.47
CA LEU A 132 -0.28 9.44 3.68
C LEU A 132 -1.58 8.96 3.06
N ARG A 133 -2.67 8.88 3.83
CA ARG A 133 -3.98 8.47 3.32
C ARG A 133 -4.45 9.37 2.19
N GLU A 134 -4.36 10.69 2.37
CA GLU A 134 -4.73 11.67 1.35
C GLU A 134 -3.87 11.50 0.09
N ALA A 135 -2.56 11.31 0.22
CA ALA A 135 -1.67 11.07 -0.91
C ALA A 135 -2.01 9.78 -1.66
N VAL A 136 -2.26 8.69 -0.93
CA VAL A 136 -2.64 7.39 -1.50
C VAL A 136 -3.99 7.47 -2.19
N GLN A 137 -4.96 8.23 -1.65
CA GLN A 137 -6.28 8.38 -2.26
C GLN A 137 -6.27 9.21 -3.56
N GLN A 138 -5.27 10.04 -3.77
CA GLN A 138 -5.07 10.79 -5.03
C GLN A 138 -4.48 9.92 -6.14
N LEU A 139 -3.90 8.76 -5.84
CA LEU A 139 -3.44 7.84 -6.87
C LEU A 139 -4.59 7.32 -7.74
N PRO A 140 -4.39 7.16 -9.06
CA PRO A 140 -5.31 6.41 -9.89
C PRO A 140 -5.51 4.99 -9.33
N PRO A 141 -6.73 4.42 -9.40
CA PRO A 141 -7.08 3.18 -8.70
C PRO A 141 -6.15 1.99 -8.98
N GLU A 142 -5.66 1.88 -10.20
CA GLU A 142 -4.77 0.78 -10.63
C GLU A 142 -3.34 0.89 -10.05
N TYR A 143 -2.84 2.10 -9.81
CA TYR A 143 -1.56 2.34 -9.14
C TYR A 143 -1.70 2.20 -7.63
N ARG A 144 -2.80 2.72 -7.08
CA ARG A 144 -3.14 2.60 -5.66
C ARG A 144 -3.22 1.16 -5.22
N LEU A 145 -3.92 0.31 -6.01
CA LEU A 145 -4.04 -1.10 -5.70
C LEU A 145 -2.67 -1.78 -5.56
N ILE A 146 -1.76 -1.52 -6.51
CA ILE A 146 -0.42 -2.12 -6.47
C ILE A 146 0.37 -1.64 -5.25
N LEU A 147 0.36 -0.33 -4.98
CA LEU A 147 1.02 0.23 -3.79
C LEU A 147 0.48 -0.38 -2.49
N VAL A 148 -0.85 -0.51 -2.38
CA VAL A 148 -1.48 -1.10 -1.20
C VAL A 148 -1.04 -2.56 -1.04
N LEU A 149 -1.11 -3.37 -2.08
CA LEU A 149 -0.74 -4.79 -2.00
C LEU A 149 0.75 -4.99 -1.69
N ARG A 150 1.65 -4.23 -2.33
CA ARG A 150 3.10 -4.39 -2.16
C ARG A 150 3.65 -3.74 -0.90
N ASP A 151 3.33 -2.46 -0.67
CA ASP A 151 3.96 -1.68 0.40
C ASP A 151 3.16 -1.67 1.71
N MET A 152 1.82 -1.78 1.66
CA MET A 152 1.00 -1.74 2.88
C MET A 152 0.55 -3.12 3.37
N GLU A 153 0.39 -4.09 2.46
CA GLU A 153 0.07 -5.49 2.77
C GLU A 153 1.30 -6.40 2.70
N GLU A 154 2.45 -5.88 2.22
CA GLU A 154 3.75 -6.55 2.15
C GLU A 154 3.72 -7.89 1.40
N LEU A 155 2.97 -7.93 0.29
CA LEU A 155 2.86 -9.13 -0.55
C LEU A 155 4.01 -9.23 -1.55
N SER A 156 4.38 -10.46 -1.93
CA SER A 156 5.36 -10.70 -2.98
C SER A 156 4.83 -10.32 -4.37
N ASP A 157 5.70 -10.16 -5.36
CA ASP A 157 5.31 -9.88 -6.74
C ASP A 157 4.44 -11.01 -7.32
N GLU A 158 4.74 -12.27 -6.95
CA GLU A 158 3.96 -13.44 -7.36
C GLU A 158 2.53 -13.39 -6.80
N ASP A 159 2.39 -13.06 -5.50
CA ASP A 159 1.07 -12.96 -4.88
C ASP A 159 0.26 -11.81 -5.49
N VAL A 160 0.91 -10.67 -5.73
CA VAL A 160 0.26 -9.53 -6.41
C VAL A 160 -0.10 -9.87 -7.86
N ALA A 161 0.76 -10.59 -8.58
CA ALA A 161 0.46 -11.07 -9.94
C ALA A 161 -0.76 -12.01 -9.93
N GLU A 162 -0.80 -12.93 -8.98
CA GLU A 162 -1.94 -13.84 -8.81
C GLU A 162 -3.24 -13.09 -8.46
N ILE A 163 -3.19 -12.11 -7.55
CA ILE A 163 -4.36 -11.31 -7.15
C ILE A 163 -4.84 -10.43 -8.31
N THR A 164 -3.93 -9.78 -9.03
CA THR A 164 -4.27 -8.75 -10.03
C THR A 164 -4.47 -9.29 -11.43
N GLY A 165 -3.82 -10.39 -11.77
CA GLY A 165 -3.71 -10.93 -13.13
C GLY A 165 -2.70 -10.15 -14.00
N LEU A 166 -1.86 -9.31 -13.40
CA LEU A 166 -0.86 -8.52 -14.11
C LEU A 166 0.48 -9.28 -14.18
N ARG A 167 1.27 -8.96 -15.21
CA ARG A 167 2.65 -9.45 -15.30
C ARG A 167 3.57 -8.75 -14.30
N PRO A 168 4.58 -9.43 -13.72
CA PRO A 168 5.50 -8.83 -12.75
C PRO A 168 6.11 -7.50 -13.22
N GLY A 169 6.60 -7.40 -14.44
CA GLY A 169 7.13 -6.15 -14.98
C GLY A 169 6.13 -4.98 -15.00
N THR A 170 4.83 -5.27 -15.20
CA THR A 170 3.78 -4.24 -15.10
C THR A 170 3.55 -3.81 -13.65
N ILE A 171 3.66 -4.76 -12.70
CA ILE A 171 3.54 -4.49 -11.26
C ILE A 171 4.67 -3.56 -10.84
N ARG A 172 5.92 -3.87 -11.16
CA ARG A 172 7.10 -3.07 -10.82
C ARG A 172 7.00 -1.64 -11.36
N VAL A 173 6.67 -1.48 -12.64
CA VAL A 173 6.50 -0.14 -13.26
C VAL A 173 5.40 0.66 -12.56
N ARG A 174 4.26 0.04 -12.23
CA ARG A 174 3.17 0.72 -11.53
C ARG A 174 3.56 1.05 -10.09
N LEU A 175 4.21 0.14 -9.38
CA LEU A 175 4.69 0.35 -8.02
C LEU A 175 5.66 1.53 -7.95
N HIS A 176 6.67 1.53 -8.82
CA HIS A 176 7.64 2.62 -8.91
C HIS A 176 6.95 3.98 -9.09
N ARG A 177 6.06 4.10 -10.07
CA ARG A 177 5.32 5.35 -10.32
C ARG A 177 4.42 5.74 -9.15
N ALA A 178 3.78 4.77 -8.49
CA ALA A 178 2.96 5.01 -7.31
C ALA A 178 3.78 5.54 -6.12
N ARG A 179 4.94 4.96 -5.86
CA ARG A 179 5.88 5.41 -4.82
C ARG A 179 6.37 6.83 -5.08
N LEU A 180 6.77 7.13 -6.30
CA LEU A 180 7.19 8.49 -6.70
C LEU A 180 6.06 9.51 -6.52
N PHE A 181 4.83 9.15 -6.90
CA PHE A 181 3.67 10.01 -6.73
C PHE A 181 3.40 10.31 -5.26
N VAL A 182 3.32 9.28 -4.42
CA VAL A 182 3.08 9.45 -2.97
C VAL A 182 4.20 10.27 -2.34
N ARG A 183 5.46 9.98 -2.64
CA ARG A 183 6.60 10.78 -2.19
C ARG A 183 6.41 12.27 -2.55
N LYS A 184 6.08 12.56 -3.81
CA LYS A 184 5.87 13.95 -4.28
C LYS A 184 4.75 14.65 -3.53
N GLN A 185 3.66 13.95 -3.24
CA GLN A 185 2.54 14.51 -2.48
C GLN A 185 2.91 14.77 -1.00
N LEU A 186 3.62 13.85 -0.36
CA LEU A 186 4.07 14.02 1.03
C LEU A 186 5.01 15.21 1.17
N VAL A 187 6.02 15.34 0.30
CA VAL A 187 6.94 16.48 0.28
C VAL A 187 6.21 17.80 0.03
N LYS A 188 5.19 17.81 -0.84
CA LYS A 188 4.36 19.00 -1.09
C LYS A 188 3.54 19.41 0.14
N GLN A 189 2.98 18.45 0.85
CA GLN A 189 2.18 18.70 2.06
C GLN A 189 3.03 19.22 3.23
N GLU A 190 4.25 18.72 3.41
CA GLU A 190 5.21 19.23 4.41
C GLU A 190 5.52 20.72 4.20
N ARG A 191 5.63 21.15 2.95
CA ARG A 191 5.88 22.57 2.60
C ARG A 191 4.71 23.48 2.96
N HIS A 192 3.47 22.99 2.93
CA HIS A 192 2.29 23.78 3.28
C HIS A 192 2.01 23.78 4.79
N GLY A 193 2.46 22.76 5.53
CA GLY A 193 2.30 22.65 6.98
C GLY A 193 3.32 23.44 7.79
N ASN A 194 4.55 23.53 7.31
CA ASN A 194 5.61 24.33 7.91
C ASN A 194 5.61 25.74 7.28
N GLY A 195 4.75 26.64 7.79
CA GLY A 195 4.71 28.02 7.35
C GLY A 195 6.13 28.62 7.30
N ALA A 196 6.62 28.86 6.10
CA ALA A 196 7.70 29.73 5.68
C ALA A 196 8.86 29.96 6.70
N ARG A 197 9.63 28.94 7.05
CA ARG A 197 11.02 29.11 7.43
C ARG A 197 11.91 28.76 6.24
N ALA A 198 11.87 29.61 5.23
CA ALA A 198 12.84 29.61 4.16
C ALA A 198 14.22 29.97 4.74
N ASN A 199 15.05 28.99 4.95
CA ASN A 199 16.45 29.20 5.29
C ASN A 199 17.13 29.79 4.06
N LYS A 200 17.43 31.13 4.10
CA LYS A 200 18.01 31.91 3.01
C LYS A 200 19.51 31.66 2.78
N HIS A 201 20.07 30.60 3.27
CA HIS A 201 21.45 30.22 3.02
C HIS A 201 21.52 28.96 2.16
N ALA A 202 21.08 29.07 0.90
CA ALA A 202 21.53 28.16 -0.13
C ALA A 202 22.99 28.51 -0.47
N VAL A 203 23.92 27.77 0.08
CA VAL A 203 25.28 27.70 -0.45
C VAL A 203 25.12 27.26 -1.90
N ILE A 204 25.59 28.10 -2.82
CA ILE A 204 25.65 27.81 -4.25
C ILE A 204 26.69 26.68 -4.38
N ALA A 205 26.24 25.44 -4.26
CA ALA A 205 27.03 24.28 -4.62
C ALA A 205 27.22 24.33 -6.14
N GLU A 206 28.45 24.32 -6.57
CA GLU A 206 28.85 24.33 -7.97
C GLU A 206 28.07 23.30 -8.76
N ALA A 207 27.52 23.73 -9.90
CA ALA A 207 26.68 22.92 -10.75
C ALA A 207 27.46 21.70 -11.24
N HIS A 208 27.30 20.55 -10.61
CA HIS A 208 27.76 19.30 -11.18
C HIS A 208 27.04 19.08 -12.52
N PRO A 209 27.79 18.83 -13.60
CA PRO A 209 27.20 18.55 -14.90
C PRO A 209 26.24 17.38 -14.74
N ARG A 210 24.97 17.58 -15.10
CA ARG A 210 23.95 16.52 -15.10
C ARG A 210 24.46 15.36 -15.94
N GLN A 211 25.00 14.34 -15.31
CA GLN A 211 25.30 13.10 -15.97
C GLN A 211 23.97 12.53 -16.48
N ARG A 212 23.91 12.13 -17.75
CA ARG A 212 22.72 11.50 -18.37
C ARG A 212 22.17 10.32 -17.56
N ASN A 213 23.01 9.75 -16.71
CA ASN A 213 22.76 8.60 -15.86
C ASN A 213 21.74 8.83 -14.72
N CYS A 214 21.60 10.06 -14.17
CA CYS A 214 20.65 10.27 -13.05
C CYS A 214 19.19 9.91 -13.41
N LYS A 215 18.76 10.20 -14.65
CA LYS A 215 17.41 9.87 -15.10
C LYS A 215 17.18 8.35 -15.19
N GLN A 216 18.16 7.62 -15.66
CA GLN A 216 18.11 6.15 -15.73
C GLN A 216 18.16 5.55 -14.33
N MET A 217 19.06 6.03 -13.47
CA MET A 217 19.16 5.58 -12.08
C MET A 217 17.85 5.74 -11.32
N PHE A 218 17.14 6.86 -11.48
CA PHE A 218 15.84 7.07 -10.83
C PHE A 218 14.76 6.07 -11.26
N ALA A 219 14.82 5.55 -12.48
CA ALA A 219 13.88 4.54 -12.95
C ALA A 219 14.05 3.20 -12.22
N GLU A 220 15.24 2.91 -11.70
CA GLU A 220 15.64 1.63 -11.11
C GLU A 220 15.65 1.65 -9.57
N LEU A 221 15.48 2.84 -8.94
CA LEU A 221 15.56 2.98 -7.48
C LEU A 221 14.54 2.13 -6.71
N SER A 222 13.35 1.88 -7.26
CA SER A 222 12.38 1.01 -6.59
C SER A 222 12.81 -0.45 -6.62
N ASP A 223 13.36 -0.91 -7.75
CA ASP A 223 13.83 -2.27 -7.92
C ASP A 223 15.10 -2.50 -7.06
N TYR A 224 15.95 -1.46 -6.90
CA TYR A 224 17.05 -1.47 -5.95
C TYR A 224 16.58 -1.62 -4.49
N LEU A 225 15.55 -0.86 -4.08
CA LEU A 225 15.00 -0.92 -2.72
C LEU A 225 14.21 -2.20 -2.44
N ASP A 226 13.82 -2.93 -3.47
CA ASP A 226 13.12 -4.21 -3.37
C ASP A 226 14.08 -5.42 -3.55
N ASP A 227 15.41 -5.20 -3.66
CA ASP A 227 16.45 -6.21 -3.91
C ASP A 227 16.21 -7.00 -5.21
N GLU A 228 15.64 -6.33 -6.23
CA GLU A 228 15.23 -6.93 -7.51
C GLU A 228 16.20 -6.62 -8.67
N LEU A 229 17.27 -5.85 -8.41
CA LEU A 229 18.31 -5.56 -9.40
C LEU A 229 19.40 -6.63 -9.40
N ASP A 230 20.06 -6.80 -10.56
CA ASP A 230 21.28 -7.59 -10.62
C ASP A 230 22.47 -6.88 -9.96
N ASP A 231 23.47 -7.67 -9.53
CA ASP A 231 24.64 -7.17 -8.79
C ASP A 231 25.40 -6.08 -9.55
N SER A 232 25.43 -6.11 -10.88
CA SER A 232 26.17 -5.15 -11.70
C SER A 232 25.49 -3.79 -11.71
N LEU A 233 24.17 -3.75 -11.78
CA LEU A 233 23.38 -2.52 -11.72
C LEU A 233 23.37 -1.96 -10.30
N CYS A 234 23.32 -2.81 -9.27
CA CYS A 234 23.48 -2.38 -7.87
C CYS A 234 24.82 -1.66 -7.66
N ALA A 235 25.92 -2.26 -8.10
CA ALA A 235 27.26 -1.66 -7.97
C ALA A 235 27.40 -0.32 -8.75
N GLU A 236 26.79 -0.23 -9.94
CA GLU A 236 26.79 1.02 -10.72
C GLU A 236 25.99 2.12 -10.00
N LEU A 237 24.84 1.79 -9.43
CA LEU A 237 23.97 2.72 -8.70
C LEU A 237 24.65 3.19 -7.40
N GLU A 238 25.25 2.28 -6.64
CA GLU A 238 26.00 2.60 -5.41
C GLU A 238 27.17 3.53 -5.70
N LYS A 239 27.96 3.22 -6.73
CA LYS A 239 29.07 4.06 -7.19
C LYS A 239 28.61 5.46 -7.60
N HIS A 240 27.48 5.56 -8.28
CA HIS A 240 26.89 6.86 -8.63
C HIS A 240 26.49 7.63 -7.37
N MET A 241 25.87 6.96 -6.40
CA MET A 241 25.44 7.58 -5.15
C MET A 241 26.59 8.07 -4.29
N GLU A 242 27.76 7.41 -4.30
CA GLU A 242 28.95 7.88 -3.58
C GLU A 242 29.36 9.32 -3.96
N GLY A 243 29.14 9.70 -5.21
CA GLY A 243 29.50 11.02 -5.75
C GLY A 243 28.33 12.00 -5.90
N CYS A 244 27.11 11.64 -5.54
CA CYS A 244 25.93 12.43 -5.84
C CYS A 244 24.99 12.59 -4.63
N GLU A 245 25.23 13.61 -3.79
CA GLU A 245 24.37 13.90 -2.61
C GLU A 245 22.89 14.11 -2.94
N PRO A 246 22.47 14.77 -4.03
CA PRO A 246 21.08 14.86 -4.41
C PRO A 246 20.40 13.48 -4.65
N CYS A 247 21.12 12.53 -5.25
CA CYS A 247 20.62 11.18 -5.50
C CYS A 247 20.48 10.37 -4.20
N LYS A 248 21.45 10.49 -3.28
CA LYS A 248 21.34 9.88 -1.93
C LYS A 248 20.12 10.41 -1.18
N ALA A 249 19.96 11.73 -1.14
CA ALA A 249 18.82 12.36 -0.45
C ALA A 249 17.49 11.95 -1.06
N PHE A 250 17.43 11.77 -2.39
CA PHE A 250 16.23 11.30 -3.06
C PHE A 250 15.92 9.84 -2.72
N LEU A 251 16.93 8.96 -2.75
CA LEU A 251 16.79 7.55 -2.36
C LEU A 251 16.28 7.44 -0.92
N ALA A 252 16.91 8.17 0.01
CA ALA A 252 16.47 8.19 1.42
C ALA A 252 15.03 8.68 1.58
N SER A 253 14.62 9.69 0.79
CA SER A 253 13.23 10.18 0.79
C SER A 253 12.23 9.13 0.24
N LEU A 254 12.64 8.36 -0.79
CA LEU A 254 11.83 7.28 -1.35
C LEU A 254 11.71 6.12 -0.35
N GLU A 255 12.80 5.70 0.26
CA GLU A 255 12.85 4.69 1.32
C GLU A 255 11.96 5.07 2.50
N ASN A 256 12.03 6.35 2.95
CA ASN A 256 11.15 6.85 4.00
C ASN A 256 9.66 6.78 3.60
N THR A 257 9.35 7.04 2.34
CA THR A 257 7.98 6.91 1.81
C THR A 257 7.49 5.46 1.90
N ILE A 258 8.30 4.49 1.46
CA ILE A 258 7.98 3.05 1.54
C ILE A 258 7.79 2.64 3.00
N ARG A 259 8.71 3.03 3.88
CA ARG A 259 8.62 2.75 5.33
C ARG A 259 7.36 3.34 5.96
N THR A 260 6.94 4.53 5.52
CA THR A 260 5.71 5.18 5.98
C THR A 260 4.48 4.40 5.50
N CYS A 261 4.48 3.90 4.26
CA CYS A 261 3.43 3.03 3.73
C CYS A 261 3.32 1.72 4.52
N ARG A 262 4.43 1.04 4.81
CA ARG A 262 4.48 -0.22 5.60
C ARG A 262 3.94 -0.02 7.02
N ARG A 263 4.16 1.16 7.62
CA ARG A 263 3.68 1.51 8.97
C ARG A 263 2.28 2.11 9.00
N ALA A 264 1.60 2.19 7.87
CA ALA A 264 0.25 2.75 7.80
C ALA A 264 -0.69 1.99 8.75
N PRO A 265 -1.43 2.71 9.63
CA PRO A 265 -2.31 2.06 10.59
C PRO A 265 -3.46 1.35 9.88
N ASN A 266 -3.85 0.21 10.43
CA ASN A 266 -5.08 -0.47 10.02
C ASN A 266 -6.27 0.20 10.72
N GLU A 267 -7.29 0.54 9.94
CA GLU A 267 -8.55 1.05 10.49
C GLU A 267 -9.50 -0.11 10.80
N PRO A 268 -10.09 -0.17 11.99
CA PRO A 268 -11.13 -1.14 12.28
C PRO A 268 -12.48 -0.69 11.67
N PRO A 269 -13.35 -1.63 11.34
CA PRO A 269 -14.73 -1.33 11.00
C PRO A 269 -15.48 -0.76 12.21
N ASP A 270 -16.66 -0.16 11.97
CA ASP A 270 -17.55 0.22 13.06
C ASP A 270 -17.95 -1.00 13.88
N ALA A 271 -17.89 -0.88 15.22
CA ALA A 271 -18.10 -2.02 16.12
C ALA A 271 -19.51 -2.62 15.99
N ARG A 272 -20.53 -1.80 15.78
CA ARG A 272 -21.92 -2.23 15.62
C ARG A 272 -22.11 -2.95 14.28
N THR A 273 -21.60 -2.36 13.20
CA THR A 273 -21.62 -2.94 11.85
C THR A 273 -20.89 -4.28 11.83
N ALA A 274 -19.71 -4.35 12.44
CA ALA A 274 -18.93 -5.58 12.55
C ALA A 274 -19.65 -6.67 13.33
N ALA A 275 -20.27 -6.35 14.48
CA ALA A 275 -20.99 -7.33 15.30
C ALA A 275 -22.24 -7.86 14.58
N ASN A 276 -22.99 -7.01 13.89
CA ASN A 276 -24.15 -7.43 13.13
C ASN A 276 -23.78 -8.39 12.00
N LEU A 277 -22.74 -8.02 11.24
CA LEU A 277 -22.26 -8.84 10.13
C LEU A 277 -21.74 -10.20 10.61
N ARG A 278 -20.99 -10.25 11.74
CA ARG A 278 -20.53 -11.54 12.29
C ARG A 278 -21.69 -12.47 12.61
N ARG A 279 -22.76 -11.96 13.25
CA ARG A 279 -23.95 -12.77 13.54
C ARG A 279 -24.61 -13.31 12.28
N GLU A 280 -24.74 -12.49 11.24
CA GLU A 280 -25.31 -12.92 9.96
C GLU A 280 -24.45 -14.01 9.30
N VAL A 281 -23.12 -13.80 9.26
CA VAL A 281 -22.17 -14.77 8.67
C VAL A 281 -22.18 -16.09 9.44
N LEU A 282 -22.17 -16.04 10.78
CA LEU A 282 -22.25 -17.24 11.64
C LEU A 282 -23.54 -18.02 11.43
N SER A 283 -24.68 -17.35 11.35
CA SER A 283 -25.96 -18.01 11.07
C SER A 283 -25.93 -18.75 9.74
N LYS A 284 -25.45 -18.10 8.68
CA LYS A 284 -25.32 -18.73 7.35
C LYS A 284 -24.33 -19.89 7.33
N TYR A 285 -23.22 -19.79 8.07
CA TYR A 285 -22.27 -20.89 8.18
C TYR A 285 -22.89 -22.11 8.88
N GLN A 286 -23.60 -21.91 9.98
CA GLN A 286 -24.29 -22.98 10.71
C GLN A 286 -25.35 -23.66 9.84
N GLU A 287 -26.15 -22.91 9.09
CA GLU A 287 -27.12 -23.44 8.12
C GLU A 287 -26.45 -24.30 7.05
N LEU A 288 -25.27 -23.82 6.51
CA LEU A 288 -24.54 -24.56 5.53
C LEU A 288 -24.02 -25.90 6.08
N MET A 289 -23.40 -25.87 7.26
CA MET A 289 -22.88 -27.08 7.91
C MET A 289 -23.97 -28.09 8.26
N ALA A 290 -25.13 -27.63 8.71
CA ALA A 290 -26.30 -28.49 8.98
C ALA A 290 -26.82 -29.17 7.70
N ASN A 291 -26.71 -28.55 6.54
CA ASN A 291 -27.12 -29.13 5.26
C ASN A 291 -26.07 -30.12 4.67
N ILE A 292 -24.80 -30.00 5.04
CA ILE A 292 -23.74 -30.93 4.60
C ILE A 292 -23.79 -32.25 5.39
N HIS A 293 -24.26 -32.19 6.63
CA HIS A 293 -24.39 -33.38 7.51
C HIS A 293 -25.74 -34.10 7.39
N ARG A 294 -26.61 -33.69 6.50
CA ARG A 294 -27.85 -34.39 6.10
C ARG A 294 -27.64 -35.17 4.79
#